data_5f91dee470268bc1377bb4df87513d9c
#
_entry.id   5f91dee470268bc1377bb4df87513d9c
#
_cell.length_a   1.000
_cell.length_b   1.000
_cell.length_c   1.000
_cell.angle_alpha   90.00
_cell.angle_beta   90.00
_cell.angle_gamma   90.00
#
_symmetry.space_group_name_H-M   'P 1'
#
loop_
_entity.id
_entity.type
_entity.pdbx_description
1 polymer ?
#
loop_
_entity_poly.entity_id
_entity_poly.type
_entity_poly.pdbx_seq_one_letter_code
_entity_poly.pdbx_strand_id
1 'polypeptide(L)'
;MKRFAERVIKYLISFVLIVYSFTVGMITKKGRYIHSLIDEYYGFAFRKPRLPVLTWDNVISDQPVQLTELEGRPGNIPVGELALIAGIILKEKPRAVFEIGTFDGRTTMNMALNSPQDCRIFTLDLPKEMVSETRFKISARHLPLIEKDISGERFQNKTAGEFSVINKITQLLGDSGKFDFSPYYNSIDIIFIDGSHDYDYVLNDSEIALKLLRDGKGIILWHDYRVGMEVINAIETFRKRHAYLKIYHVKNTNLAYVKI
;
A
#
# COMPACT_ATOMS: atom_id res chain seq x y z
N MET A 1 -4.92 4.65 42.92
CA MET A 1 -4.46 3.25 43.06
C MET A 1 -4.86 2.36 41.88
N LYS A 2 -6.12 2.30 41.42
CA LYS A 2 -6.60 1.40 40.37
C LYS A 2 -5.82 1.59 39.04
N ARG A 3 -5.63 2.83 38.55
CA ARG A 3 -4.87 3.14 37.31
C ARG A 3 -3.37 2.79 37.43
N PHE A 4 -2.79 2.84 38.60
CA PHE A 4 -1.40 2.44 38.82
C PHE A 4 -1.23 0.92 38.74
N ALA A 5 -2.13 0.18 39.40
CA ALA A 5 -2.16 -1.27 39.31
C ALA A 5 -2.37 -1.78 37.88
N GLU A 6 -3.27 -1.15 37.12
CA GLU A 6 -3.51 -1.47 35.70
C GLU A 6 -2.25 -1.24 34.84
N ARG A 7 -1.49 -0.17 35.12
CA ARG A 7 -0.22 0.08 34.40
C ARG A 7 0.81 -1.00 34.74
N VAL A 8 0.99 -1.32 36.00
CA VAL A 8 1.94 -2.36 36.44
C VAL A 8 1.60 -3.71 35.78
N ILE A 9 0.31 -4.09 35.79
CA ILE A 9 -0.14 -5.33 35.14
C ILE A 9 0.16 -5.31 33.64
N LYS A 10 -0.10 -4.21 32.96
CA LYS A 10 0.23 -4.08 31.52
C LYS A 10 1.72 -4.24 31.23
N TYR A 11 2.59 -3.64 32.03
CA TYR A 11 4.04 -3.82 31.90
C TYR A 11 4.50 -5.25 32.14
N LEU A 12 3.94 -5.93 33.15
CA LEU A 12 4.25 -7.33 33.41
C LEU A 12 3.81 -8.24 32.25
N ILE A 13 2.61 -8.05 31.74
CA ILE A 13 2.11 -8.80 30.58
C ILE A 13 2.99 -8.53 29.35
N SER A 14 3.34 -7.28 29.11
CA SER A 14 4.22 -6.92 27.97
C SER A 14 5.59 -7.57 28.10
N PHE A 15 6.18 -7.58 29.30
CA PHE A 15 7.46 -8.25 29.55
C PHE A 15 7.36 -9.76 29.29
N VAL A 16 6.31 -10.42 29.78
CA VAL A 16 6.08 -11.86 29.53
C VAL A 16 5.92 -12.14 28.06
N LEU A 17 5.17 -11.33 27.32
CA LEU A 17 4.99 -11.47 25.87
C LEU A 17 6.30 -11.27 25.10
N ILE A 18 7.13 -10.34 25.52
CA ILE A 18 8.45 -10.11 24.92
C ILE A 18 9.33 -11.35 25.15
N VAL A 19 9.46 -11.82 26.39
CA VAL A 19 10.24 -13.02 26.71
C VAL A 19 9.73 -14.24 25.92
N TYR A 20 8.41 -14.43 25.89
CA TYR A 20 7.78 -15.50 25.09
C TYR A 20 8.12 -15.39 23.60
N SER A 21 8.06 -14.18 23.01
CA SER A 21 8.34 -13.99 21.59
C SER A 21 9.78 -14.32 21.21
N PHE A 22 10.74 -14.01 22.09
CA PHE A 22 12.17 -14.29 21.87
C PHE A 22 12.61 -15.73 22.24
N THR A 23 11.71 -16.54 22.79
CA THR A 23 11.98 -17.92 23.18
C THR A 23 11.09 -18.90 22.39
N VAL A 24 10.14 -19.53 23.06
CA VAL A 24 9.20 -20.51 22.48
C VAL A 24 8.37 -19.87 21.35
N GLY A 25 8.09 -18.58 21.44
CA GLY A 25 7.36 -17.83 20.42
C GLY A 25 8.02 -17.83 19.04
N MET A 26 9.35 -17.86 18.96
CA MET A 26 10.05 -17.91 17.66
C MET A 26 9.69 -19.14 16.81
N ILE A 27 9.30 -20.24 17.45
CA ILE A 27 8.92 -21.50 16.81
C ILE A 27 7.43 -21.46 16.38
N THR A 28 6.60 -20.65 17.03
CA THR A 28 5.16 -20.58 16.76
C THR A 28 4.79 -19.47 15.80
N LYS A 29 3.69 -19.65 15.03
CA LYS A 29 3.18 -18.59 14.13
C LYS A 29 2.78 -17.33 14.91
N LYS A 30 2.12 -17.48 16.08
CA LYS A 30 1.69 -16.37 16.95
C LYS A 30 2.88 -15.62 17.55
N GLY A 31 3.91 -16.33 17.99
CA GLY A 31 5.11 -15.69 18.55
C GLY A 31 5.90 -14.91 17.49
N ARG A 32 6.04 -15.44 16.27
CA ARG A 32 6.65 -14.70 15.15
C ARG A 32 5.87 -13.43 14.79
N TYR A 33 4.54 -13.48 14.89
CA TYR A 33 3.70 -12.30 14.69
C TYR A 33 3.92 -11.25 15.80
N ILE A 34 3.96 -11.66 17.08
CA ILE A 34 4.28 -10.76 18.20
C ILE A 34 5.67 -10.17 18.03
N HIS A 35 6.65 -10.98 17.63
CA HIS A 35 8.02 -10.52 17.38
C HIS A 35 8.05 -9.45 16.27
N SER A 36 7.32 -9.67 15.17
CA SER A 36 7.24 -8.69 14.09
C SER A 36 6.61 -7.35 14.52
N LEU A 37 5.61 -7.40 15.43
CA LEU A 37 5.02 -6.17 16.00
C LEU A 37 6.02 -5.44 16.92
N ILE A 38 6.80 -6.17 17.71
CA ILE A 38 7.85 -5.57 18.55
C ILE A 38 8.91 -4.90 17.68
N ASP A 39 9.37 -5.58 16.63
CA ASP A 39 10.33 -5.02 15.67
C ASP A 39 9.78 -3.76 14.99
N GLU A 40 8.50 -3.76 14.63
CA GLU A 40 7.82 -2.62 14.02
C GLU A 40 7.75 -1.42 14.97
N TYR A 41 7.35 -1.63 16.24
CA TYR A 41 7.13 -0.53 17.19
C TYR A 41 8.42 0.00 17.83
N TYR A 42 9.40 -0.86 18.07
CA TYR A 42 10.61 -0.49 18.81
C TYR A 42 11.85 -0.33 17.91
N GLY A 43 11.71 -0.59 16.60
CA GLY A 43 12.80 -0.38 15.64
C GLY A 43 14.00 -1.30 15.84
N PHE A 44 13.82 -2.47 16.47
CA PHE A 44 14.86 -3.48 16.63
C PHE A 44 15.23 -4.20 15.33
N ALA A 45 14.56 -3.88 14.26
CA ALA A 45 14.81 -4.51 13.00
C ALA A 45 16.17 -4.11 12.42
N PHE A 46 16.99 -5.09 12.17
CA PHE A 46 18.37 -4.96 11.70
C PHE A 46 18.53 -4.36 10.30
N ARG A 47 17.43 -4.11 9.60
CA ARG A 47 17.44 -3.54 8.24
C ARG A 47 16.67 -2.24 8.20
N LYS A 48 17.38 -1.13 8.32
CA LYS A 48 16.81 0.20 8.01
C LYS A 48 16.50 0.29 6.51
N PRO A 49 15.42 0.99 6.12
CA PRO A 49 15.19 1.36 4.73
C PRO A 49 16.45 2.00 4.12
N ARG A 50 16.85 1.55 2.92
CA ARG A 50 18.12 1.95 2.29
C ARG A 50 17.94 3.03 1.23
N LEU A 51 16.71 3.39 0.92
CA LEU A 51 16.43 4.44 -0.06
C LEU A 51 16.80 5.81 0.50
N PRO A 52 17.29 6.74 -0.33
CA PRO A 52 17.43 8.14 0.07
C PRO A 52 16.06 8.70 0.44
N VAL A 53 16.05 9.61 1.42
CA VAL A 53 14.83 10.17 1.98
C VAL A 53 14.44 11.44 1.23
N LEU A 54 13.15 11.54 0.88
CA LEU A 54 12.53 12.71 0.27
C LEU A 54 11.53 13.33 1.26
N THR A 55 11.51 14.64 1.39
CA THR A 55 10.52 15.34 2.24
C THR A 55 9.21 15.55 1.49
N TRP A 56 8.12 15.79 2.21
CA TRP A 56 6.80 16.00 1.64
C TRP A 56 6.75 17.16 0.65
N ASP A 57 7.44 18.28 0.95
CA ASP A 57 7.50 19.47 0.09
C ASP A 57 8.05 19.18 -1.31
N ASN A 58 8.81 18.09 -1.46
CA ASN A 58 9.31 17.68 -2.76
C ASN A 58 8.24 16.95 -3.60
N VAL A 59 7.25 16.32 -2.97
CA VAL A 59 6.29 15.44 -3.63
C VAL A 59 4.90 16.06 -3.75
N ILE A 60 4.48 16.93 -2.82
CA ILE A 60 3.19 17.62 -2.86
C ILE A 60 3.36 19.14 -3.03
N SER A 61 2.25 19.85 -3.21
CA SER A 61 2.16 21.32 -3.16
C SER A 61 1.39 21.76 -1.92
N ASP A 62 1.44 23.06 -1.60
CA ASP A 62 0.73 23.67 -0.46
C ASP A 62 -0.80 23.78 -0.68
N GLN A 63 -1.34 23.14 -1.71
CA GLN A 63 -2.77 23.16 -1.98
C GLN A 63 -3.52 22.25 -1.00
N PRO A 64 -4.71 22.66 -0.52
CA PRO A 64 -5.52 21.84 0.36
C PRO A 64 -6.05 20.59 -0.38
N VAL A 65 -5.94 19.43 0.25
CA VAL A 65 -6.52 18.18 -0.23
C VAL A 65 -7.90 17.96 0.38
N GLN A 66 -8.77 17.28 -0.36
CA GLN A 66 -10.04 16.80 0.16
C GLN A 66 -9.91 15.35 0.57
N LEU A 67 -10.40 15.00 1.75
CA LEU A 67 -10.39 13.61 2.23
C LEU A 67 -11.80 13.16 2.60
N THR A 68 -12.10 11.92 2.26
CA THR A 68 -13.33 11.22 2.65
C THR A 68 -12.99 9.88 3.29
N GLU A 69 -13.98 9.24 3.89
CA GLU A 69 -13.81 7.93 4.53
C GLU A 69 -12.66 7.93 5.55
N LEU A 70 -12.63 8.93 6.44
CA LEU A 70 -11.52 9.14 7.38
C LEU A 70 -11.35 7.99 8.38
N GLU A 71 -12.45 7.29 8.70
CA GLU A 71 -12.41 6.11 9.57
C GLU A 71 -11.76 4.93 8.83
N GLY A 72 -10.56 4.56 9.31
CA GLY A 72 -9.79 3.44 8.77
C GLY A 72 -10.11 2.12 9.45
N ARG A 73 -9.85 1.03 8.73
CA ARG A 73 -9.89 -0.35 9.23
C ARG A 73 -8.49 -0.95 9.23
N PRO A 74 -8.24 -2.04 9.98
CA PRO A 74 -7.01 -2.82 9.81
C PRO A 74 -6.85 -3.27 8.34
N GLY A 75 -5.77 -2.83 7.72
CA GLY A 75 -5.49 -2.98 6.28
C GLY A 75 -5.54 -1.67 5.50
N ASN A 76 -6.14 -0.60 6.04
CA ASN A 76 -6.08 0.71 5.39
C ASN A 76 -4.77 1.44 5.69
N ILE A 77 -4.32 2.25 4.75
CA ILE A 77 -3.18 3.15 4.94
C ILE A 77 -3.50 4.23 6.00
N PRO A 78 -2.51 4.76 6.73
CA PRO A 78 -2.71 5.86 7.67
C PRO A 78 -3.25 7.13 7.00
N VAL A 79 -4.05 7.94 7.72
CA VAL A 79 -4.64 9.18 7.18
C VAL A 79 -3.57 10.14 6.65
N GLY A 80 -2.41 10.23 7.30
CA GLY A 80 -1.30 11.07 6.82
C GLY A 80 -0.78 10.64 5.45
N GLU A 81 -0.64 9.33 5.22
CA GLU A 81 -0.22 8.79 3.91
C GLU A 81 -1.33 8.95 2.86
N LEU A 82 -2.60 8.79 3.26
CA LEU A 82 -3.75 9.05 2.40
C LEU A 82 -3.75 10.52 1.92
N ALA A 83 -3.49 11.47 2.83
CA ALA A 83 -3.39 12.88 2.50
C ALA A 83 -2.21 13.17 1.56
N LEU A 84 -1.08 12.48 1.76
CA LEU A 84 0.09 12.63 0.90
C LEU A 84 -0.19 12.11 -0.52
N ILE A 85 -0.82 10.94 -0.68
CA ILE A 85 -1.20 10.40 -1.98
C ILE A 85 -2.19 11.34 -2.66
N ALA A 86 -3.21 11.83 -1.95
CA ALA A 86 -4.15 12.82 -2.45
C ALA A 86 -3.45 14.11 -2.92
N GLY A 87 -2.44 14.57 -2.18
CA GLY A 87 -1.62 15.73 -2.53
C GLY A 87 -0.78 15.52 -3.80
N ILE A 88 -0.24 14.31 -3.98
CA ILE A 88 0.47 13.95 -5.22
C ILE A 88 -0.48 13.97 -6.42
N ILE A 89 -1.65 13.36 -6.29
CA ILE A 89 -2.69 13.36 -7.33
C ILE A 89 -3.10 14.80 -7.69
N LEU A 90 -3.35 15.64 -6.69
CA LEU A 90 -3.74 17.04 -6.89
C LEU A 90 -2.66 17.87 -7.61
N LYS A 91 -1.39 17.66 -7.24
CA LYS A 91 -0.22 18.34 -7.84
C LYS A 91 0.01 17.92 -9.29
N GLU A 92 -0.01 16.62 -9.53
CA GLU A 92 0.39 16.05 -10.83
C GLU A 92 -0.74 16.07 -11.86
N LYS A 93 -2.01 16.16 -11.43
CA LYS A 93 -3.20 16.23 -12.29
C LYS A 93 -3.23 15.14 -13.36
N PRO A 94 -3.14 13.85 -12.97
CA PRO A 94 -3.04 12.74 -13.90
C PRO A 94 -4.30 12.61 -14.76
N ARG A 95 -4.16 12.11 -16.00
CA ARG A 95 -5.26 11.67 -16.86
C ARG A 95 -5.72 10.26 -16.51
N ALA A 96 -4.79 9.44 -16.02
CA ALA A 96 -5.10 8.09 -15.60
C ALA A 96 -4.21 7.64 -14.44
N VAL A 97 -4.82 6.95 -13.48
CA VAL A 97 -4.17 6.32 -12.33
C VAL A 97 -4.46 4.83 -12.36
N PHE A 98 -3.49 4.00 -12.01
CA PHE A 98 -3.68 2.58 -11.81
C PHE A 98 -3.26 2.19 -10.40
N GLU A 99 -4.19 1.58 -9.65
CA GLU A 99 -3.96 1.03 -8.32
C GLU A 99 -3.93 -0.49 -8.39
N ILE A 100 -2.94 -1.11 -7.76
CA ILE A 100 -2.88 -2.55 -7.54
C ILE A 100 -3.08 -2.79 -6.04
N GLY A 101 -4.22 -3.39 -5.68
CA GLY A 101 -4.69 -3.55 -4.31
C GLY A 101 -5.78 -2.53 -3.95
N THR A 102 -7.04 -2.88 -4.22
CA THR A 102 -8.20 -2.02 -3.93
C THR A 102 -8.59 -2.07 -2.46
N PHE A 103 -8.55 -3.28 -1.86
CA PHE A 103 -9.10 -3.54 -0.54
C PHE A 103 -10.53 -2.98 -0.41
N ASP A 104 -10.84 -2.16 0.59
CA ASP A 104 -12.18 -1.57 0.74
C ASP A 104 -12.46 -0.35 -0.17
N GLY A 105 -11.47 0.11 -0.95
CA GLY A 105 -11.60 1.21 -1.89
C GLY A 105 -11.39 2.61 -1.30
N ARG A 106 -10.93 2.72 -0.04
CA ARG A 106 -10.71 4.01 0.63
C ARG A 106 -9.67 4.86 -0.09
N THR A 107 -8.55 4.28 -0.49
CA THR A 107 -7.48 4.99 -1.20
C THR A 107 -7.94 5.39 -2.59
N THR A 108 -8.59 4.47 -3.31
CA THR A 108 -9.19 4.69 -4.63
C THR A 108 -10.10 5.93 -4.64
N MET A 109 -11.02 6.03 -3.67
CA MET A 109 -11.95 7.18 -3.55
C MET A 109 -11.22 8.49 -3.33
N ASN A 110 -10.19 8.51 -2.47
CA ASN A 110 -9.44 9.72 -2.17
C ASN A 110 -8.56 10.16 -3.36
N MET A 111 -8.03 9.22 -4.15
CA MET A 111 -7.38 9.54 -5.41
C MET A 111 -8.38 10.13 -6.42
N ALA A 112 -9.56 9.54 -6.55
CA ALA A 112 -10.61 10.05 -7.43
C ALA A 112 -11.10 11.45 -7.03
N LEU A 113 -11.21 11.72 -5.72
CA LEU A 113 -11.68 13.01 -5.18
C LEU A 113 -10.72 14.17 -5.52
N ASN A 114 -9.41 13.88 -5.54
CA ASN A 114 -8.37 14.89 -5.77
C ASN A 114 -7.83 14.93 -7.21
N SER A 115 -8.36 14.10 -8.10
CA SER A 115 -7.96 14.06 -9.51
C SER A 115 -8.82 15.00 -10.39
N PRO A 116 -8.34 15.39 -11.58
CA PRO A 116 -9.15 16.09 -12.58
C PRO A 116 -10.47 15.37 -12.90
N GLN A 117 -11.47 16.11 -13.38
CA GLN A 117 -12.81 15.56 -13.64
C GLN A 117 -12.79 14.47 -14.72
N ASP A 118 -11.89 14.56 -15.68
CA ASP A 118 -11.70 13.62 -16.81
C ASP A 118 -10.69 12.51 -16.50
N CYS A 119 -10.12 12.49 -15.29
CA CYS A 119 -9.19 11.44 -14.88
C CYS A 119 -9.90 10.09 -14.75
N ARG A 120 -9.23 9.02 -15.21
CA ARG A 120 -9.67 7.64 -15.03
C ARG A 120 -8.85 6.97 -13.94
N ILE A 121 -9.53 6.32 -13.00
CA ILE A 121 -8.91 5.55 -11.93
C ILE A 121 -9.23 4.07 -12.17
N PHE A 122 -8.22 3.29 -12.49
CA PHE A 122 -8.31 1.84 -12.56
C PHE A 122 -7.82 1.27 -11.23
N THR A 123 -8.53 0.32 -10.65
CA THR A 123 -8.12 -0.35 -9.41
C THR A 123 -8.31 -1.85 -9.54
N LEU A 124 -7.23 -2.61 -9.35
CA LEU A 124 -7.21 -4.07 -9.49
C LEU A 124 -7.13 -4.72 -8.11
N ASP A 125 -7.99 -5.69 -7.86
CA ASP A 125 -7.96 -6.47 -6.62
C ASP A 125 -8.11 -7.97 -6.88
N LEU A 126 -7.57 -8.77 -5.96
CA LEU A 126 -7.69 -10.22 -5.99
C LEU A 126 -8.97 -10.68 -5.27
N PRO A 127 -9.98 -11.21 -5.99
CA PRO A 127 -11.15 -11.76 -5.35
C PRO A 127 -10.80 -13.07 -4.59
N LYS A 128 -11.52 -13.35 -3.50
CA LYS A 128 -11.26 -14.51 -2.63
C LYS A 128 -11.35 -15.85 -3.38
N GLU A 129 -12.21 -15.93 -4.38
CA GLU A 129 -12.42 -17.14 -5.19
C GLU A 129 -11.17 -17.52 -6.00
N MET A 130 -10.32 -16.54 -6.32
CA MET A 130 -9.13 -16.74 -7.14
C MET A 130 -7.86 -17.04 -6.32
N VAL A 131 -7.94 -17.01 -4.99
CA VAL A 131 -6.77 -17.18 -4.09
C VAL A 131 -6.04 -18.52 -4.31
N SER A 132 -6.79 -19.60 -4.60
CA SER A 132 -6.20 -20.93 -4.84
C SER A 132 -5.46 -21.05 -6.16
N GLU A 133 -5.68 -20.12 -7.09
CA GLU A 133 -5.17 -20.18 -8.48
C GLU A 133 -4.15 -19.09 -8.78
N THR A 134 -3.65 -18.40 -7.76
CA THR A 134 -2.71 -17.30 -7.93
C THR A 134 -1.37 -17.76 -8.53
N ARG A 135 -0.71 -16.87 -9.29
CA ARG A 135 0.58 -17.15 -9.91
C ARG A 135 1.69 -17.35 -8.89
N PHE A 136 1.72 -16.49 -7.88
CA PHE A 136 2.71 -16.54 -6.83
C PHE A 136 2.05 -16.93 -5.50
N LYS A 137 2.85 -17.44 -4.58
CA LYS A 137 2.36 -17.83 -3.25
C LYS A 137 1.98 -16.58 -2.45
N ILE A 138 0.76 -16.59 -1.91
CA ILE A 138 0.29 -15.58 -0.97
C ILE A 138 0.63 -16.03 0.46
N SER A 139 1.28 -15.17 1.21
CA SER A 139 1.60 -15.44 2.61
C SER A 139 0.32 -15.44 3.47
N ALA A 140 0.32 -16.27 4.51
CA ALA A 140 -0.82 -16.43 5.42
C ALA A 140 -1.26 -15.12 6.11
N ARG A 141 -0.43 -14.06 6.10
CA ARG A 141 -0.76 -12.75 6.65
C ARG A 141 -1.78 -11.99 5.82
N HIS A 142 -1.83 -12.22 4.49
CA HIS A 142 -2.74 -11.53 3.58
C HIS A 142 -4.11 -12.19 3.49
N LEU A 143 -4.19 -13.50 3.72
CA LEU A 143 -5.46 -14.25 3.62
C LEU A 143 -6.61 -13.64 4.41
N PRO A 144 -6.42 -13.19 5.69
CA PRO A 144 -7.51 -12.58 6.43
C PRO A 144 -8.03 -11.26 5.86
N LEU A 145 -7.25 -10.55 5.03
CA LEU A 145 -7.69 -9.34 4.35
C LEU A 145 -8.52 -9.68 3.11
N ILE A 146 -8.08 -10.66 2.33
CA ILE A 146 -8.78 -11.14 1.13
C ILE A 146 -10.10 -11.84 1.50
N GLU A 147 -10.10 -12.65 2.57
CA GLU A 147 -11.29 -13.37 3.06
C GLU A 147 -12.45 -12.45 3.51
N LYS A 148 -12.17 -11.18 3.81
CA LYS A 148 -13.23 -10.22 4.19
C LYS A 148 -14.23 -9.93 3.08
N ASP A 149 -13.85 -10.13 1.83
CA ASP A 149 -14.72 -9.94 0.65
C ASP A 149 -15.36 -8.53 0.59
N ILE A 150 -14.54 -7.52 0.83
CA ILE A 150 -14.96 -6.12 0.90
C ILE A 150 -14.37 -5.25 -0.20
N SER A 151 -13.86 -5.90 -1.26
CA SER A 151 -13.15 -5.22 -2.34
C SER A 151 -14.00 -4.11 -2.96
N GLY A 152 -13.56 -2.86 -2.80
CA GLY A 152 -14.24 -1.70 -3.36
C GLY A 152 -15.57 -1.31 -2.70
N GLU A 153 -15.95 -1.90 -1.56
CA GLU A 153 -17.28 -1.68 -0.95
C GLU A 153 -17.60 -0.20 -0.68
N ARG A 154 -16.55 0.62 -0.42
CA ARG A 154 -16.74 2.04 -0.10
C ARG A 154 -17.22 2.86 -1.28
N PHE A 155 -16.93 2.46 -2.50
CA PHE A 155 -17.46 3.12 -3.71
C PHE A 155 -18.56 2.34 -4.40
N GLN A 156 -18.58 1.01 -4.30
CA GLN A 156 -19.65 0.19 -4.89
C GLN A 156 -21.02 0.45 -4.25
N ASN A 157 -21.05 0.73 -2.95
CA ASN A 157 -22.27 1.00 -2.18
C ASN A 157 -22.77 2.45 -2.30
N LYS A 158 -22.16 3.28 -3.15
CA LYS A 158 -22.54 4.69 -3.37
C LYS A 158 -23.02 4.90 -4.79
N THR A 159 -23.92 5.84 -4.95
CA THR A 159 -24.36 6.26 -6.29
C THR A 159 -23.60 7.50 -6.75
N ALA A 160 -23.56 7.73 -8.07
CA ALA A 160 -22.96 8.94 -8.64
C ALA A 160 -23.67 10.23 -8.17
N GLY A 161 -24.95 10.15 -7.77
CA GLY A 161 -25.68 11.26 -7.15
C GLY A 161 -25.20 11.59 -5.73
N GLU A 162 -24.77 10.57 -4.98
CA GLU A 162 -24.22 10.73 -3.63
C GLU A 162 -22.73 11.15 -3.66
N PHE A 163 -22.00 10.68 -4.66
CA PHE A 163 -20.56 10.95 -4.76
C PHE A 163 -20.10 10.94 -6.22
N SER A 164 -20.06 12.10 -6.84
CA SER A 164 -19.86 12.26 -8.30
C SER A 164 -18.57 11.65 -8.85
N VAL A 165 -17.54 11.47 -8.00
CA VAL A 165 -16.23 10.95 -8.43
C VAL A 165 -16.22 9.44 -8.71
N ILE A 166 -17.28 8.70 -8.33
CA ILE A 166 -17.38 7.26 -8.58
C ILE A 166 -17.30 6.95 -10.08
N ASN A 167 -17.84 7.82 -10.93
CA ASN A 167 -17.80 7.66 -12.38
C ASN A 167 -16.39 7.63 -12.96
N LYS A 168 -15.37 8.06 -12.20
CA LYS A 168 -13.96 7.98 -12.61
C LYS A 168 -13.35 6.61 -12.34
N ILE A 169 -13.99 5.79 -11.48
CA ILE A 169 -13.44 4.54 -10.96
C ILE A 169 -13.88 3.37 -11.81
N THR A 170 -12.93 2.59 -12.27
CA THR A 170 -13.16 1.28 -12.92
C THR A 170 -12.48 0.22 -12.07
N GLN A 171 -13.28 -0.61 -11.42
CA GLN A 171 -12.76 -1.75 -10.66
C GLN A 171 -12.50 -2.93 -11.59
N LEU A 172 -11.34 -3.55 -11.41
CA LEU A 172 -10.86 -4.73 -12.11
C LEU A 172 -10.64 -5.82 -11.06
N LEU A 173 -10.99 -7.05 -11.41
CA LEU A 173 -10.82 -8.20 -10.53
C LEU A 173 -9.87 -9.21 -11.16
N GLY A 174 -8.85 -9.64 -10.41
CA GLY A 174 -7.89 -10.63 -10.88
C GLY A 174 -6.62 -10.67 -10.06
N ASP A 175 -5.83 -11.71 -10.31
CA ASP A 175 -4.49 -11.86 -9.77
C ASP A 175 -3.51 -10.98 -10.58
N SER A 176 -2.85 -10.00 -9.95
CA SER A 176 -1.86 -9.13 -10.63
C SER A 176 -0.71 -9.92 -11.28
N GLY A 177 -0.43 -11.13 -10.79
CA GLY A 177 0.54 -12.03 -11.40
C GLY A 177 0.10 -12.63 -12.75
N LYS A 178 -1.21 -12.66 -13.04
CA LYS A 178 -1.79 -13.26 -14.25
C LYS A 178 -2.63 -12.28 -15.08
N PHE A 179 -3.00 -11.14 -14.51
CA PHE A 179 -3.89 -10.17 -15.15
C PHE A 179 -3.30 -9.65 -16.47
N ASP A 180 -4.14 -9.51 -17.48
CA ASP A 180 -3.74 -8.92 -18.77
C ASP A 180 -3.72 -7.39 -18.65
N PHE A 181 -2.54 -6.83 -18.43
CA PHE A 181 -2.32 -5.39 -18.37
C PHE A 181 -2.17 -4.73 -19.75
N SER A 182 -2.16 -5.50 -20.84
CA SER A 182 -1.88 -4.96 -22.19
C SER A 182 -2.81 -3.82 -22.62
N PRO A 183 -4.11 -3.79 -22.25
CA PRO A 183 -4.99 -2.66 -22.57
C PRO A 183 -4.60 -1.33 -21.90
N TYR A 184 -3.77 -1.38 -20.85
CA TYR A 184 -3.37 -0.24 -20.04
C TYR A 184 -1.92 0.19 -20.30
N TYR A 185 -1.15 -0.56 -21.10
CA TYR A 185 0.23 -0.21 -21.42
C TYR A 185 0.32 1.19 -22.02
N ASN A 186 1.37 1.92 -21.63
CA ASN A 186 1.68 3.24 -22.16
C ASN A 186 0.53 4.27 -22.02
N SER A 187 -0.32 4.14 -20.98
CA SER A 187 -1.51 4.97 -20.83
C SER A 187 -1.71 5.58 -19.44
N ILE A 188 -0.90 5.19 -18.45
CA ILE A 188 -1.05 5.56 -17.05
C ILE A 188 -0.02 6.61 -16.65
N ASP A 189 -0.44 7.60 -15.86
CA ASP A 189 0.43 8.68 -15.39
C ASP A 189 0.93 8.45 -13.98
N ILE A 190 0.12 7.78 -13.12
CA ILE A 190 0.50 7.42 -11.74
C ILE A 190 0.09 5.98 -11.45
N ILE A 191 1.01 5.19 -10.90
CA ILE A 191 0.74 3.83 -10.44
C ILE A 191 0.94 3.79 -8.92
N PHE A 192 -0.04 3.22 -8.21
CA PHE A 192 0.04 2.93 -6.78
C PHE A 192 0.01 1.42 -6.54
N ILE A 193 1.05 0.88 -5.93
CA ILE A 193 1.21 -0.55 -5.65
C ILE A 193 1.02 -0.77 -4.15
N ASP A 194 -0.11 -1.33 -3.77
CA ASP A 194 -0.52 -1.65 -2.39
C ASP A 194 -1.28 -3.00 -2.32
N GLY A 195 -0.91 -3.93 -3.18
CA GLY A 195 -1.48 -5.27 -3.23
C GLY A 195 -0.82 -6.24 -2.25
N SER A 196 -0.37 -7.40 -2.73
CA SER A 196 0.39 -8.33 -1.91
C SER A 196 1.78 -7.75 -1.57
N HIS A 197 2.19 -7.87 -0.30
CA HIS A 197 3.52 -7.44 0.17
C HIS A 197 4.58 -8.56 0.04
N ASP A 198 4.24 -9.68 -0.60
CA ASP A 198 5.16 -10.77 -0.85
C ASP A 198 6.12 -10.41 -2.00
N TYR A 199 7.38 -10.81 -1.86
CA TYR A 199 8.48 -10.40 -2.74
C TYR A 199 8.18 -10.54 -4.24
N ASP A 200 7.66 -11.70 -4.65
CA ASP A 200 7.43 -12.01 -6.06
C ASP A 200 6.33 -11.12 -6.67
N TYR A 201 5.28 -10.83 -5.89
CA TYR A 201 4.21 -9.90 -6.30
C TYR A 201 4.74 -8.48 -6.45
N VAL A 202 5.39 -7.95 -5.42
CA VAL A 202 5.91 -6.57 -5.46
C VAL A 202 6.88 -6.38 -6.62
N LEU A 203 7.74 -7.37 -6.88
CA LEU A 203 8.68 -7.30 -8.00
C LEU A 203 7.96 -7.36 -9.34
N ASN A 204 6.99 -8.27 -9.52
CA ASN A 204 6.17 -8.39 -10.71
C ASN A 204 5.42 -7.07 -10.99
N ASP A 205 4.74 -6.54 -9.98
CA ASP A 205 3.92 -5.34 -10.09
C ASP A 205 4.78 -4.09 -10.38
N SER A 206 6.01 -4.05 -9.86
CA SER A 206 6.99 -3.02 -10.19
C SER A 206 7.43 -3.06 -11.65
N GLU A 207 7.68 -4.26 -12.21
CA GLU A 207 8.05 -4.44 -13.63
C GLU A 207 6.86 -4.10 -14.56
N ILE A 208 5.64 -4.44 -14.15
CA ILE A 208 4.42 -4.08 -14.87
C ILE A 208 4.22 -2.56 -14.84
N ALA A 209 4.44 -1.91 -13.70
CA ALA A 209 4.27 -0.47 -13.54
C ALA A 209 5.08 0.32 -14.59
N LEU A 210 6.31 -0.08 -14.90
CA LEU A 210 7.10 0.56 -15.95
C LEU A 210 6.46 0.48 -17.33
N LYS A 211 5.76 -0.63 -17.64
CA LYS A 211 5.07 -0.81 -18.92
C LYS A 211 3.77 0.00 -18.99
N LEU A 212 3.14 0.26 -17.85
CA LEU A 212 1.92 1.05 -17.77
C LEU A 212 2.17 2.53 -17.99
N LEU A 213 3.36 3.04 -17.59
CA LEU A 213 3.68 4.46 -17.67
C LEU A 213 3.58 5.02 -19.09
N ARG A 214 2.82 6.12 -19.23
CA ARG A 214 2.66 6.85 -20.47
C ARG A 214 3.98 7.42 -20.97
N ASP A 215 4.40 7.02 -22.18
CA ASP A 215 5.67 7.42 -22.79
C ASP A 215 6.89 7.16 -21.85
N GLY A 216 6.78 6.14 -21.00
CA GLY A 216 7.79 5.80 -19.99
C GLY A 216 7.97 6.86 -18.91
N LYS A 217 7.01 7.78 -18.72
CA LYS A 217 7.07 8.88 -17.75
C LYS A 217 5.89 8.86 -16.80
N GLY A 218 6.13 9.27 -15.56
CA GLY A 218 5.09 9.35 -14.55
C GLY A 218 5.61 9.02 -13.16
N ILE A 219 4.71 8.58 -12.29
CA ILE A 219 5.04 8.28 -10.89
C ILE A 219 4.67 6.84 -10.57
N ILE A 220 5.56 6.16 -9.85
CA ILE A 220 5.25 4.89 -9.21
C ILE A 220 5.40 5.10 -7.70
N LEU A 221 4.36 4.68 -6.97
CA LEU A 221 4.29 4.66 -5.52
C LEU A 221 4.17 3.22 -5.05
N TRP A 222 4.92 2.85 -4.00
CA TRP A 222 4.78 1.58 -3.30
C TRP A 222 4.44 1.84 -1.85
N HIS A 223 3.47 1.12 -1.32
CA HIS A 223 3.17 1.10 0.11
C HIS A 223 3.99 0.03 0.84
N ASP A 224 3.93 0.05 2.17
CA ASP A 224 4.61 -0.89 3.08
C ASP A 224 6.13 -1.02 2.87
N TYR A 225 6.79 0.06 2.38
CA TYR A 225 8.24 0.17 2.39
C TYR A 225 8.75 0.38 3.82
N ARG A 226 8.63 -0.64 4.63
CA ARG A 226 9.01 -0.64 6.05
C ARG A 226 9.70 -1.93 6.45
N VAL A 227 10.37 -1.86 7.57
CA VAL A 227 11.08 -3.01 8.13
C VAL A 227 10.11 -4.17 8.42
N GLY A 228 10.56 -5.40 8.15
CA GLY A 228 9.73 -6.61 8.33
C GLY A 228 8.85 -6.97 7.13
N MET A 229 8.81 -6.12 6.09
CA MET A 229 8.10 -6.40 4.84
C MET A 229 9.06 -6.80 3.72
N GLU A 230 8.64 -7.74 2.89
CA GLU A 230 9.40 -8.18 1.71
C GLU A 230 9.45 -7.09 0.60
N VAL A 231 8.62 -6.06 0.71
CA VAL A 231 8.61 -4.88 -0.16
C VAL A 231 10.00 -4.24 -0.26
N ILE A 232 10.75 -4.15 0.85
CA ILE A 232 12.12 -3.61 0.85
C ILE A 232 13.03 -4.42 -0.07
N ASN A 233 12.97 -5.76 0.04
CA ASN A 233 13.84 -6.64 -0.74
C ASN A 233 13.48 -6.62 -2.23
N ALA A 234 12.19 -6.56 -2.54
CA ALA A 234 11.68 -6.48 -3.91
C ALA A 234 12.10 -5.15 -4.57
N ILE A 235 11.90 -4.01 -3.89
CA ILE A 235 12.29 -2.69 -4.41
C ILE A 235 13.84 -2.60 -4.55
N GLU A 236 14.61 -3.17 -3.64
CA GLU A 236 16.08 -3.22 -3.79
C GLU A 236 16.50 -4.04 -5.03
N THR A 237 15.82 -5.14 -5.32
CA THR A 237 16.07 -5.93 -6.53
C THR A 237 15.66 -5.17 -7.78
N PHE A 238 14.47 -4.55 -7.78
CA PHE A 238 13.99 -3.71 -8.86
C PHE A 238 14.94 -2.54 -9.15
N ARG A 239 15.39 -1.82 -8.11
CA ARG A 239 16.37 -0.73 -8.22
C ARG A 239 17.71 -1.18 -8.82
N LYS A 240 18.16 -2.39 -8.52
CA LYS A 240 19.40 -2.94 -9.12
C LYS A 240 19.23 -3.26 -10.60
N ARG A 241 18.05 -3.73 -11.02
CA ARG A 241 17.73 -4.00 -12.42
C ARG A 241 17.57 -2.71 -13.23
N HIS A 242 17.06 -1.66 -12.59
CA HIS A 242 16.75 -0.37 -13.17
C HIS A 242 17.57 0.75 -12.51
N ALA A 243 18.91 0.66 -12.57
CA ALA A 243 19.83 1.55 -11.85
C ALA A 243 19.72 3.03 -12.24
N TYR A 244 19.08 3.35 -13.35
CA TYR A 244 18.77 4.72 -13.77
C TYR A 244 17.64 5.36 -12.96
N LEU A 245 16.81 4.57 -12.28
CA LEU A 245 15.70 5.06 -11.45
C LEU A 245 16.21 5.56 -10.10
N LYS A 246 15.83 6.79 -9.76
CA LYS A 246 16.09 7.38 -8.44
C LYS A 246 14.88 7.17 -7.55
N ILE A 247 14.85 6.03 -6.87
CA ILE A 247 13.76 5.68 -5.94
C ILE A 247 14.07 6.26 -4.57
N TYR A 248 13.07 6.86 -3.93
CA TYR A 248 13.17 7.52 -2.62
C TYR A 248 12.18 6.91 -1.63
N HIS A 249 12.51 7.00 -0.35
CA HIS A 249 11.57 6.80 0.75
C HIS A 249 11.00 8.16 1.17
N VAL A 250 9.69 8.30 1.22
CA VAL A 250 9.07 9.56 1.66
C VAL A 250 9.12 9.62 3.18
N LYS A 251 9.67 10.71 3.71
CA LYS A 251 9.93 10.90 5.14
C LYS A 251 8.70 10.69 6.01
N ASN A 252 8.84 9.94 7.09
CA ASN A 252 7.79 9.64 8.08
C ASN A 252 6.56 8.94 7.47
N THR A 253 6.75 8.10 6.46
CA THR A 253 5.71 7.27 5.85
C THR A 253 6.24 5.87 5.58
N ASN A 254 5.35 4.97 5.13
CA ASN A 254 5.72 3.67 4.57
C ASN A 254 5.74 3.70 3.02
N LEU A 255 5.88 4.88 2.41
CA LEU A 255 5.84 5.03 0.95
C LEU A 255 7.23 5.08 0.34
N ALA A 256 7.47 4.27 -0.68
CA ALA A 256 8.53 4.50 -1.64
C ALA A 256 7.96 5.20 -2.88
N TYR A 257 8.78 6.01 -3.54
CA TYR A 257 8.39 6.93 -4.59
C TYR A 257 9.46 7.04 -5.66
N VAL A 258 9.04 7.03 -6.92
CA VAL A 258 9.88 7.44 -8.05
C VAL A 258 9.06 8.29 -9.03
N LYS A 259 9.68 9.35 -9.55
CA LYS A 259 9.17 10.12 -10.70
C LYS A 259 10.16 9.96 -11.85
N ILE A 260 9.64 9.53 -12.99
CA ILE A 260 10.38 9.22 -14.23
C ILE A 260 10.07 10.27 -15.28
#